data_c4a872ee688775ebfaab0311fb2bcbcd
#
_entry.id   c4a872ee688775ebfaab0311fb2bcbcd
#
_cell.length_a   1.000
_cell.length_b   1.000
_cell.length_c   1.000
_cell.angle_alpha   90.00
_cell.angle_beta   90.00
_cell.angle_gamma   90.00
#
_symmetry.space_group_name_H-M   'P 1'
#
loop_
_entity.id
_entity.type
_entity.pdbx_description
1 polymer ?
#
loop_
_entity_poly.entity_id
_entity_poly.type
_entity_poly.pdbx_seq_one_letter_code
_entity_poly.pdbx_strand_id
1 'polypeptide(L)'
;MATVLDHTFSTSKPIDQSWAAITDLERIVPCVEGGTVLQKISPESVRAEIKVKMGAMALVFTGTVDITEQNAGSHRAVMQVKAKEKGGQGHANATVEFNLNNGGGNIHTSAQITGKAASMGEGAIIGVLDALIKDFTGKLTNM
;
A
#
# COMPACT_ATOMS: atom_id res chain seq x y z
N MET A 1 -7.17 -10.88 -11.68
CA MET A 1 -6.98 -9.61 -12.43
C MET A 1 -5.74 -8.90 -11.91
N ALA A 2 -4.81 -8.63 -12.80
CA ALA A 2 -3.54 -8.00 -12.46
C ALA A 2 -3.54 -6.55 -12.93
N THR A 3 -3.08 -5.63 -12.07
CA THR A 3 -3.05 -4.20 -12.35
C THR A 3 -1.69 -3.64 -11.93
N VAL A 4 -1.10 -2.82 -12.79
CA VAL A 4 0.18 -2.15 -12.53
C VAL A 4 -0.04 -0.64 -12.54
N LEU A 5 0.44 0.04 -11.51
CA LEU A 5 0.33 1.49 -11.36
C LEU A 5 1.67 2.07 -10.95
N ASP A 6 1.98 3.24 -11.48
CA ASP A 6 3.15 4.01 -11.12
C ASP A 6 2.74 5.39 -10.64
N HIS A 7 3.30 5.80 -9.51
CA HIS A 7 3.06 7.11 -8.93
C HIS A 7 4.37 7.76 -8.53
N THR A 8 4.40 9.07 -8.57
CA THR A 8 5.53 9.85 -8.05
C THR A 8 5.03 10.77 -6.95
N PHE A 9 5.93 11.14 -6.05
CA PHE A 9 5.63 12.13 -5.03
C PHE A 9 6.82 13.03 -4.81
N SER A 10 6.54 14.22 -4.27
CA SER A 10 7.56 15.21 -3.94
C SER A 10 7.45 15.55 -2.45
N THR A 11 8.57 15.82 -1.82
CA THR A 11 8.61 16.24 -0.43
C THR A 11 9.77 17.19 -0.20
N SER A 12 9.61 18.12 0.74
CA SER A 12 10.69 19.00 1.21
C SER A 12 11.53 18.36 2.31
N LYS A 13 11.13 17.17 2.78
CA LYS A 13 11.81 16.51 3.89
C LYS A 13 13.06 15.78 3.42
N PRO A 14 14.09 15.66 4.30
CA PRO A 14 15.29 14.91 3.95
C PRO A 14 14.97 13.47 3.60
N ILE A 15 15.75 12.90 2.67
CA ILE A 15 15.54 11.52 2.20
C ILE A 15 15.58 10.50 3.35
N ASP A 16 16.44 10.70 4.34
CA ASP A 16 16.54 9.78 5.49
C ASP A 16 15.29 9.80 6.34
N GLN A 17 14.62 10.94 6.44
CA GLN A 17 13.36 11.06 7.16
C GLN A 17 12.25 10.31 6.42
N SER A 18 12.18 10.44 5.11
CA SER A 18 11.22 9.69 4.29
C SER A 18 11.50 8.20 4.33
N TRP A 19 12.78 7.82 4.30
CA TRP A 19 13.18 6.41 4.42
C TRP A 19 12.74 5.80 5.75
N ALA A 20 12.97 6.51 6.86
CA ALA A 20 12.52 6.05 8.17
C ALA A 20 10.99 5.87 8.22
N ALA A 21 10.25 6.74 7.56
CA ALA A 21 8.80 6.67 7.51
C ALA A 21 8.32 5.46 6.72
N ILE A 22 8.83 5.23 5.50
CA ILE A 22 8.34 4.13 4.66
C ILE A 22 8.77 2.75 5.14
N THR A 23 9.80 2.66 5.95
CA THR A 23 10.25 1.39 6.51
C THR A 23 9.64 1.09 7.89
N ASP A 24 8.78 1.96 8.37
CA ASP A 24 8.04 1.77 9.62
C ASP A 24 6.58 1.44 9.28
N LEU A 25 6.25 0.16 9.28
CA LEU A 25 4.91 -0.32 8.89
C LEU A 25 3.80 0.22 9.79
N GLU A 26 4.08 0.46 11.08
CA GLU A 26 3.09 1.01 11.99
C GLU A 26 2.75 2.49 11.68
N ARG A 27 3.67 3.19 11.00
CA ARG A 27 3.42 4.56 10.53
C ARG A 27 2.76 4.57 9.16
N ILE A 28 3.16 3.65 8.26
CA ILE A 28 2.73 3.64 6.88
C ILE A 28 1.31 3.11 6.72
N VAL A 29 0.97 2.01 7.37
CA VAL A 29 -0.35 1.38 7.20
C VAL A 29 -1.49 2.35 7.53
N PRO A 30 -1.45 3.12 8.63
CA PRO A 30 -2.51 4.10 8.89
C PRO A 30 -2.58 5.25 7.88
N CYS A 31 -1.55 5.46 7.07
CA CYS A 31 -1.58 6.47 6.00
C CYS A 31 -2.40 6.02 4.80
N VAL A 32 -2.67 4.73 4.66
CA VAL A 32 -3.62 4.23 3.68
C VAL A 32 -5.02 4.44 4.23
N GLU A 33 -5.89 5.08 3.45
CA GLU A 33 -7.26 5.33 3.89
C GLU A 33 -7.96 4.01 4.22
N GLY A 34 -8.53 3.92 5.43
CA GLY A 34 -9.15 2.71 5.92
C GLY A 34 -8.18 1.66 6.45
N GLY A 35 -6.88 1.94 6.44
CA GLY A 35 -5.85 1.01 6.93
C GLY A 35 -5.66 1.08 8.44
N THR A 36 -5.56 -0.08 9.06
CA THR A 36 -5.33 -0.23 10.50
C THR A 36 -4.35 -1.37 10.75
N VAL A 37 -3.37 -1.14 11.62
CA VAL A 37 -2.49 -2.21 12.09
C VAL A 37 -3.21 -2.97 13.20
N LEU A 38 -3.39 -4.27 13.00
CA LEU A 38 -4.03 -5.14 13.99
C LEU A 38 -3.01 -5.73 14.96
N GLN A 39 -1.82 -6.06 14.47
CA GLN A 39 -0.79 -6.70 15.27
C GLN A 39 0.59 -6.49 14.62
N LYS A 40 1.57 -6.09 15.40
CA LYS A 40 2.95 -6.08 14.98
C LYS A 40 3.54 -7.48 15.18
N ILE A 41 4.00 -8.10 14.10
CA ILE A 41 4.63 -9.42 14.15
C ILE A 41 6.13 -9.28 14.36
N SER A 42 6.74 -8.37 13.59
CA SER A 42 8.17 -8.05 13.66
C SER A 42 8.38 -6.64 13.12
N PRO A 43 9.59 -6.07 13.17
CA PRO A 43 9.83 -4.77 12.54
C PRO A 43 9.50 -4.74 11.04
N GLU A 44 9.55 -5.87 10.36
CA GLU A 44 9.31 -5.99 8.92
C GLU A 44 7.96 -6.61 8.57
N SER A 45 7.10 -6.90 9.55
CA SER A 45 5.83 -7.59 9.28
C SER A 45 4.74 -7.18 10.26
N VAL A 46 3.57 -6.85 9.72
CA VAL A 46 2.38 -6.56 10.53
C VAL A 46 1.17 -7.26 9.95
N ARG A 47 0.21 -7.56 10.84
CA ARG A 47 -1.15 -7.88 10.41
C ARG A 47 -1.92 -6.58 10.30
N ALA A 48 -2.67 -6.44 9.23
CA ALA A 48 -3.39 -5.21 8.94
C ALA A 48 -4.78 -5.50 8.39
N GLU A 49 -5.65 -4.50 8.52
CA GLU A 49 -6.98 -4.51 7.95
C GLU A 49 -7.15 -3.25 7.11
N ILE A 50 -7.74 -3.39 5.94
CA ILE A 50 -8.04 -2.27 5.06
C ILE A 50 -9.52 -2.30 4.71
N LYS A 51 -10.22 -1.20 4.97
CA LYS A 51 -11.62 -1.01 4.59
C LYS A 51 -11.66 -0.20 3.32
N VAL A 52 -12.25 -0.76 2.27
CA VAL A 52 -12.29 -0.15 0.95
C VAL A 52 -13.74 0.04 0.52
N LYS A 53 -14.07 1.25 0.08
CA LYS A 53 -15.37 1.53 -0.55
C LYS A 53 -15.22 1.49 -2.05
N MET A 54 -16.05 0.67 -2.71
CA MET A 54 -16.08 0.53 -4.16
C MET A 54 -17.52 0.73 -4.63
N GLY A 55 -17.85 1.97 -4.99
CA GLY A 55 -19.24 2.33 -5.34
C GLY A 55 -20.15 2.14 -4.14
N ALA A 56 -21.21 1.33 -4.29
CA ALA A 56 -22.14 1.01 -3.20
C ALA A 56 -21.63 -0.09 -2.26
N MET A 57 -20.51 -0.73 -2.60
CA MET A 57 -19.95 -1.82 -1.79
C MET A 57 -18.91 -1.30 -0.82
N ALA A 58 -18.92 -1.87 0.39
CA ALA A 58 -17.84 -1.68 1.35
C ALA A 58 -17.20 -3.04 1.60
N LEU A 59 -15.90 -3.15 1.35
CA LEU A 59 -15.16 -4.39 1.50
C LEU A 59 -14.11 -4.24 2.60
N VAL A 60 -13.91 -5.30 3.35
CA VAL A 60 -12.87 -5.36 4.37
C VAL A 60 -11.89 -6.46 4.02
N PHE A 61 -10.62 -6.09 3.88
CA PHE A 61 -9.53 -7.04 3.62
C PHE A 61 -8.66 -7.14 4.87
N THR A 62 -8.33 -8.35 5.25
CA THR A 62 -7.47 -8.62 6.41
C THR A 62 -6.31 -9.51 5.97
N GLY A 63 -5.11 -9.18 6.37
CA GLY A 63 -3.95 -9.96 6.01
C GLY A 63 -2.66 -9.41 6.57
N THR A 64 -1.57 -9.59 5.82
CA THR A 64 -0.23 -9.19 6.24
C THR A 64 0.38 -8.19 5.28
N VAL A 65 1.20 -7.31 5.84
CA VAL A 65 2.09 -6.43 5.08
C VAL A 65 3.51 -6.75 5.55
N ASP A 66 4.35 -7.17 4.62
CA ASP A 66 5.72 -7.58 4.90
C ASP A 66 6.70 -6.75 4.07
N ILE A 67 7.76 -6.27 4.70
CA ILE A 67 8.88 -5.68 3.96
C ILE A 67 9.78 -6.83 3.54
N THR A 68 9.82 -7.12 2.24
CA THR A 68 10.58 -8.25 1.70
C THR A 68 11.97 -7.86 1.24
N GLU A 69 12.21 -6.57 1.01
CA GLU A 69 13.51 -6.06 0.60
C GLU A 69 13.71 -4.66 1.14
N GLN A 70 14.87 -4.40 1.71
CA GLN A 70 15.27 -3.09 2.20
C GLN A 70 16.72 -2.83 1.82
N ASN A 71 16.95 -1.77 1.06
CA ASN A 71 18.30 -1.34 0.71
C ASN A 71 18.46 0.13 1.07
N ALA A 72 19.08 0.38 2.23
CA ALA A 72 19.28 1.75 2.71
C ALA A 72 20.24 2.55 1.83
N GLY A 73 21.19 1.89 1.19
CA GLY A 73 22.15 2.56 0.31
C GLY A 73 21.51 3.16 -0.93
N SER A 74 20.55 2.46 -1.54
CA SER A 74 19.82 2.94 -2.70
C SER A 74 18.46 3.55 -2.36
N HIS A 75 18.06 3.51 -1.08
CA HIS A 75 16.74 3.95 -0.61
C HIS A 75 15.60 3.25 -1.36
N ARG A 76 15.74 1.95 -1.51
CA ARG A 76 14.76 1.09 -2.16
C ARG A 76 14.17 0.10 -1.17
N ALA A 77 12.85 0.03 -1.11
CA ALA A 77 12.13 -0.93 -0.28
C ALA A 77 11.03 -1.60 -1.08
N VAL A 78 10.82 -2.88 -0.83
CA VAL A 78 9.73 -3.65 -1.46
C VAL A 78 8.86 -4.23 -0.35
N MET A 79 7.56 -4.04 -0.50
CA MET A 79 6.57 -4.56 0.43
C MET A 79 5.64 -5.54 -0.29
N GLN A 80 5.27 -6.60 0.40
CA GLN A 80 4.31 -7.58 -0.07
C GLN A 80 3.05 -7.49 0.79
N VAL A 81 1.91 -7.29 0.14
CA VAL A 81 0.60 -7.30 0.78
C VAL A 81 -0.13 -8.56 0.38
N LYS A 82 -0.61 -9.33 1.36
CA LYS A 82 -1.44 -10.51 1.14
C LYS A 82 -2.65 -10.40 2.04
N ALA A 83 -3.82 -10.26 1.44
CA ALA A 83 -5.04 -10.06 2.20
C ALA A 83 -6.20 -10.87 1.62
N LYS A 84 -7.15 -11.20 2.49
CA LYS A 84 -8.39 -11.87 2.13
C LYS A 84 -9.55 -10.98 2.48
N GLU A 85 -10.59 -11.01 1.64
CA GLU A 85 -11.84 -10.33 1.93
C GLU A 85 -12.55 -11.03 3.10
N LYS A 86 -12.91 -10.26 4.10
CA LYS A 86 -13.63 -10.77 5.26
C LYS A 86 -15.06 -11.16 4.86
N GLY A 87 -15.42 -12.42 5.13
CA GLY A 87 -16.74 -12.94 4.80
C GLY A 87 -16.94 -13.33 3.35
N GLY A 88 -15.89 -13.23 2.50
CA GLY A 88 -15.92 -13.58 1.10
C GLY A 88 -14.81 -14.53 0.70
N GLN A 89 -14.71 -14.82 -0.61
CA GLN A 89 -13.68 -15.69 -1.17
C GLN A 89 -12.61 -14.92 -1.94
N GLY A 90 -12.67 -13.58 -1.90
CA GLY A 90 -11.74 -12.74 -2.63
C GLY A 90 -10.40 -12.57 -1.93
N HIS A 91 -9.38 -12.31 -2.75
CA HIS A 91 -8.01 -12.05 -2.30
C HIS A 91 -7.50 -10.77 -2.93
N ALA A 92 -6.66 -10.06 -2.20
CA ALA A 92 -5.90 -8.93 -2.73
C ALA A 92 -4.44 -9.17 -2.40
N ASN A 93 -3.61 -9.33 -3.43
CA ASN A 93 -2.17 -9.47 -3.29
C ASN A 93 -1.52 -8.33 -4.04
N ALA A 94 -0.56 -7.67 -3.43
CA ALA A 94 0.14 -6.57 -4.06
C ALA A 94 1.62 -6.57 -3.69
N THR A 95 2.44 -6.14 -4.63
CA THR A 95 3.84 -5.84 -4.41
C THR A 95 3.99 -4.33 -4.61
N VAL A 96 4.51 -3.64 -3.61
CA VAL A 96 4.71 -2.19 -3.65
C VAL A 96 6.19 -1.90 -3.53
N GLU A 97 6.74 -1.25 -4.54
CA GLU A 97 8.14 -0.89 -4.59
C GLU A 97 8.29 0.61 -4.41
N PHE A 98 9.09 1.01 -3.42
CA PHE A 98 9.43 2.40 -3.16
C PHE A 98 10.86 2.66 -3.59
N ASN A 99 11.07 3.71 -4.37
CA ASN A 99 12.40 4.20 -4.74
C ASN A 99 12.46 5.68 -4.36
N LEU A 100 13.25 6.01 -3.34
CA LEU A 100 13.37 7.38 -2.87
C LEU A 100 14.57 8.07 -3.49
N ASN A 101 14.42 9.38 -3.69
CA ASN A 101 15.49 10.27 -4.13
C ASN A 101 15.42 11.57 -3.33
N ASN A 102 16.33 12.48 -3.57
CA ASN A 102 16.28 13.80 -2.96
C ASN A 102 15.08 14.57 -3.54
N GLY A 103 14.15 14.94 -2.68
CA GLY A 103 12.96 15.69 -3.06
C GLY A 103 11.73 14.83 -3.32
N GLY A 104 11.80 13.50 -3.13
CA GLY A 104 10.61 12.65 -3.27
C GLY A 104 10.93 11.22 -3.63
N GLY A 105 10.24 10.69 -4.64
CA GLY A 105 10.44 9.31 -5.07
C GLY A 105 9.34 8.82 -5.97
N ASN A 106 9.39 7.51 -6.26
CA ASN A 106 8.32 6.85 -6.98
C ASN A 106 7.82 5.60 -6.25
N ILE A 107 6.60 5.22 -6.56
CA ILE A 107 5.94 4.03 -6.02
C ILE A 107 5.43 3.23 -7.21
N HIS A 108 5.93 1.99 -7.34
CA HIS A 108 5.48 1.05 -8.35
C HIS A 108 4.67 -0.03 -7.67
N THR A 109 3.40 -0.17 -8.07
CA THR A 109 2.47 -1.13 -7.47
C THR A 109 2.03 -2.14 -8.51
N SER A 110 2.16 -3.42 -8.18
CA SER A 110 1.59 -4.51 -8.96
C SER A 110 0.60 -5.24 -8.05
N ALA A 111 -0.67 -5.25 -8.44
CA ALA A 111 -1.74 -5.82 -7.62
C ALA A 111 -2.50 -6.89 -8.39
N GLN A 112 -2.91 -7.93 -7.67
CA GLN A 112 -3.78 -8.98 -8.19
C GLN A 112 -4.97 -9.13 -7.25
N ILE A 113 -6.17 -8.95 -7.79
CA ILE A 113 -7.39 -8.92 -7.02
C ILE A 113 -8.39 -9.94 -7.60
N THR A 114 -9.02 -10.70 -6.71
CA THR A 114 -10.03 -11.71 -7.06
C THR A 114 -11.27 -11.51 -6.19
N GLY A 115 -12.37 -12.19 -6.55
CA GLY A 115 -13.60 -12.16 -5.80
C GLY A 115 -14.51 -11.00 -6.17
N LYS A 116 -15.28 -10.49 -5.20
CA LYS A 116 -16.28 -9.44 -5.44
C LYS A 116 -15.68 -8.17 -6.01
N ALA A 117 -14.52 -7.75 -5.51
CA ALA A 117 -13.84 -6.57 -6.02
C ALA A 117 -13.50 -6.71 -7.50
N ALA A 118 -13.03 -7.90 -7.92
CA ALA A 118 -12.69 -8.17 -9.31
C ALA A 118 -13.92 -8.11 -10.22
N SER A 119 -15.09 -8.46 -9.71
CA SER A 119 -16.33 -8.44 -10.49
C SER A 119 -16.76 -7.04 -10.93
N MET A 120 -16.23 -5.99 -10.30
CA MET A 120 -16.53 -4.61 -10.67
C MET A 120 -15.78 -4.15 -11.93
N GLY A 121 -14.83 -4.95 -12.40
CA GLY A 121 -14.07 -4.67 -13.61
C GLY A 121 -12.75 -3.96 -13.34
N GLU A 122 -11.84 -4.06 -14.30
CA GLU A 122 -10.49 -3.53 -14.18
C GLU A 122 -10.47 -2.02 -14.00
N GLY A 123 -11.32 -1.30 -14.71
CA GLY A 123 -11.38 0.16 -14.61
C GLY A 123 -11.75 0.64 -13.20
N ALA A 124 -12.70 -0.05 -12.54
CA ALA A 124 -13.09 0.28 -11.18
C ALA A 124 -11.96 0.00 -10.19
N ILE A 125 -11.24 -1.12 -10.36
CA ILE A 125 -10.11 -1.47 -9.52
C ILE A 125 -8.98 -0.45 -9.67
N ILE A 126 -8.64 -0.07 -10.90
CA ILE A 126 -7.61 0.94 -11.17
C ILE A 126 -7.98 2.24 -10.49
N GLY A 127 -9.24 2.68 -10.63
CA GLY A 127 -9.69 3.92 -10.02
C GLY A 127 -9.58 3.93 -8.50
N VAL A 128 -9.94 2.83 -7.84
CA VAL A 128 -9.83 2.71 -6.38
C VAL A 128 -8.37 2.70 -5.94
N LEU A 129 -7.53 1.88 -6.58
CA LEU A 129 -6.11 1.80 -6.23
C LEU A 129 -5.40 3.14 -6.46
N ASP A 130 -5.69 3.79 -7.58
CA ASP A 130 -5.10 5.10 -7.88
C ASP A 130 -5.48 6.13 -6.82
N ALA A 131 -6.74 6.16 -6.41
CA ALA A 131 -7.21 7.07 -5.36
C ALA A 131 -6.53 6.80 -4.01
N LEU A 132 -6.41 5.52 -3.64
CA LEU A 132 -5.75 5.13 -2.39
C LEU A 132 -4.27 5.54 -2.38
N ILE A 133 -3.56 5.33 -3.48
CA ILE A 133 -2.15 5.65 -3.58
C ILE A 133 -1.93 7.16 -3.60
N LYS A 134 -2.79 7.92 -4.30
CA LYS A 134 -2.71 9.39 -4.31
C LYS A 134 -2.94 9.98 -2.91
N ASP A 135 -3.93 9.47 -2.18
CA ASP A 135 -4.17 9.88 -0.79
C ASP A 135 -2.97 9.54 0.09
N PHE A 136 -2.42 8.36 -0.08
CA PHE A 136 -1.24 7.91 0.64
C PHE A 136 -0.03 8.81 0.36
N THR A 137 0.24 9.16 -0.90
CA THR A 137 1.37 10.04 -1.24
C THR A 137 1.21 11.43 -0.64
N GLY A 138 -0.03 11.94 -0.57
CA GLY A 138 -0.32 13.21 0.08
C GLY A 138 0.04 13.19 1.56
N LYS A 139 -0.29 12.11 2.25
CA LYS A 139 0.07 11.94 3.66
C LYS A 139 1.56 11.72 3.86
N LEU A 140 2.19 10.95 2.96
CA LEU A 140 3.63 10.69 3.01
C LEU A 140 4.44 11.98 2.87
N THR A 141 4.00 12.89 2.00
CA THR A 141 4.66 14.18 1.79
C THR A 141 4.72 15.00 3.09
N ASN A 142 3.74 14.82 3.97
CA ASN A 142 3.61 15.57 5.22
C ASN A 142 4.17 14.84 6.45
N MET A 143 4.76 13.68 6.26
CA MET A 143 5.32 12.88 7.36
C MET A 143 6.69 13.36 7.81
#